data_78a856cc03ef410bac1effde13dfd608
#
_entry.id   78a856cc03ef410bac1effde13dfd608
#
_cell.length_a   1.000
_cell.length_b   1.000
_cell.length_c   1.000
_cell.angle_alpha   90.00
_cell.angle_beta   90.00
_cell.angle_gamma   90.00
#
_symmetry.space_group_name_H-M   'P 1'
#
loop_
_entity.id
_entity.type
_entity.pdbx_description
1 polymer ?
#
loop_
_entity_poly.entity_id
_entity_poly.type
_entity_poly.pdbx_seq_one_letter_code
_entity_poly.pdbx_strand_id
1 'polypeptide(L)'
;MLQSFKLALKSIWSNKVRSALTMFGIIIGVSSVIILVSLMNGYLNSQISQWGDLGANNINVSVINQPSRSVTMDEMYAYLDEHKDLFAGMSPTVTPGGGTLKVGSKKLENTGLTGVSESYADLVDKKIAKGRFLSYADVASKQEVCVLGAYTAQRLFG
;
A
#
# COMPACT_ATOMS: atom_id res chain seq x y z
N MET A 1 -45.44 17.64 34.79
CA MET A 1 -44.41 17.48 33.76
C MET A 1 -44.81 18.03 32.39
N LEU A 2 -46.00 17.75 31.84
CA LEU A 2 -46.44 18.32 30.53
C LEU A 2 -46.51 19.84 30.48
N GLN A 3 -46.92 20.51 31.59
CA GLN A 3 -47.01 21.98 31.65
C GLN A 3 -45.62 22.62 31.62
N SER A 4 -44.61 22.04 32.31
CA SER A 4 -43.25 22.56 32.29
C SER A 4 -42.61 22.46 30.90
N PHE A 5 -42.91 21.38 30.16
CA PHE A 5 -42.46 21.20 28.79
C PHE A 5 -43.09 22.19 27.81
N LYS A 6 -44.40 22.46 27.94
CA LYS A 6 -45.11 23.50 27.17
C LYS A 6 -44.56 24.92 27.43
N LEU A 7 -44.25 25.25 28.69
CA LEU A 7 -43.66 26.53 29.06
C LEU A 7 -42.25 26.68 28.48
N ALA A 8 -41.43 25.63 28.52
CA ALA A 8 -40.09 25.63 27.92
C ALA A 8 -40.14 25.86 26.40
N LEU A 9 -41.03 25.16 25.68
CA LEU A 9 -41.23 25.36 24.24
C LEU A 9 -41.72 26.80 23.93
N LYS A 10 -42.65 27.36 24.70
CA LYS A 10 -43.13 28.70 24.52
C LYS A 10 -42.03 29.75 24.77
N SER A 11 -41.13 29.51 25.71
CA SER A 11 -39.97 30.37 25.99
C SER A 11 -39.00 30.41 24.82
N ILE A 12 -38.71 29.23 24.19
CA ILE A 12 -37.89 29.14 22.99
C ILE A 12 -38.49 29.91 21.81
N TRP A 13 -39.80 29.80 21.63
CA TRP A 13 -40.50 30.49 20.54
C TRP A 13 -40.63 32.00 20.74
N SER A 14 -40.67 32.49 22.00
CA SER A 14 -40.73 33.95 22.29
C SER A 14 -39.39 34.65 22.01
N ASN A 15 -38.26 33.92 22.09
CA ASN A 15 -36.92 34.47 21.84
C ASN A 15 -36.20 33.75 20.68
N LYS A 16 -36.87 33.66 19.53
CA LYS A 16 -36.43 32.86 18.36
C LYS A 16 -34.97 33.10 17.95
N VAL A 17 -34.53 34.35 17.90
CA VAL A 17 -33.17 34.72 17.46
C VAL A 17 -32.11 34.22 18.44
N ARG A 18 -32.36 34.42 19.76
CA ARG A 18 -31.40 33.96 20.78
C ARG A 18 -31.30 32.42 20.81
N SER A 19 -32.43 31.74 20.72
CA SER A 19 -32.49 30.28 20.71
C SER A 19 -31.84 29.70 19.45
N ALA A 20 -32.08 30.31 18.28
CA ALA A 20 -31.44 29.91 17.04
C ALA A 20 -29.91 30.11 17.11
N LEU A 21 -29.45 31.25 17.61
CA LEU A 21 -28.01 31.54 17.69
C LEU A 21 -27.28 30.57 18.62
N THR A 22 -27.89 30.22 19.77
CA THR A 22 -27.31 29.24 20.69
C THR A 22 -27.30 27.84 20.10
N MET A 23 -28.36 27.40 19.40
CA MET A 23 -28.41 26.14 18.68
C MET A 23 -27.32 26.05 17.59
N PHE A 24 -27.19 27.12 16.78
CA PHE A 24 -26.11 27.16 15.77
C PHE A 24 -24.72 27.06 16.41
N GLY A 25 -24.48 27.74 17.52
CA GLY A 25 -23.21 27.64 18.23
C GLY A 25 -22.88 26.20 18.67
N ILE A 26 -23.86 25.51 19.23
CA ILE A 26 -23.70 24.12 19.66
C ILE A 26 -23.49 23.18 18.44
N ILE A 27 -24.31 23.35 17.40
CA ILE A 27 -24.20 22.54 16.18
C ILE A 27 -22.82 22.70 15.54
N ILE A 28 -22.35 23.92 15.36
CA ILE A 28 -21.03 24.20 14.79
C ILE A 28 -19.93 23.62 15.68
N GLY A 29 -20.02 23.81 17.01
CA GLY A 29 -19.04 23.29 17.95
C GLY A 29 -18.94 21.78 17.90
N VAL A 30 -20.06 21.06 17.97
CA VAL A 30 -20.08 19.59 17.92
C VAL A 30 -19.67 19.06 16.54
N SER A 31 -20.19 19.67 15.46
CA SER A 31 -19.86 19.25 14.10
C SER A 31 -18.38 19.43 13.81
N SER A 32 -17.74 20.50 14.27
CA SER A 32 -16.30 20.70 14.04
C SER A 32 -15.44 19.61 14.67
N VAL A 33 -15.79 19.17 15.88
CA VAL A 33 -15.08 18.07 16.57
C VAL A 33 -15.29 16.76 15.82
N ILE A 34 -16.53 16.45 15.42
CA ILE A 34 -16.84 15.21 14.68
C ILE A 34 -16.09 15.18 13.35
N ILE A 35 -16.09 16.28 12.60
CA ILE A 35 -15.37 16.38 11.33
C ILE A 35 -13.87 16.16 11.54
N LEU A 36 -13.29 16.82 12.54
CA LEU A 36 -11.85 16.72 12.83
C LEU A 36 -11.45 15.28 13.18
N VAL A 37 -12.21 14.63 14.07
CA VAL A 37 -11.94 13.24 14.46
C VAL A 37 -12.14 12.27 13.28
N SER A 38 -13.18 12.48 12.48
CA SER A 38 -13.45 11.64 11.30
C SER A 38 -12.36 11.77 10.23
N LEU A 39 -11.89 12.99 9.97
CA LEU A 39 -10.78 13.24 9.05
C LEU A 39 -9.48 12.60 9.56
N MET A 40 -9.18 12.76 10.86
CA MET A 40 -7.99 12.17 11.45
C MET A 40 -8.00 10.64 11.34
N ASN A 41 -9.12 10.00 11.70
CA ASN A 41 -9.26 8.55 11.59
C ASN A 41 -9.18 8.06 10.13
N GLY A 42 -9.79 8.76 9.21
CA GLY A 42 -9.69 8.46 7.77
C GLY A 42 -8.26 8.58 7.26
N TYR A 43 -7.56 9.63 7.66
CA TYR A 43 -6.15 9.84 7.32
C TYR A 43 -5.25 8.74 7.88
N LEU A 44 -5.39 8.43 9.17
CA LEU A 44 -4.59 7.37 9.81
C LEU A 44 -4.83 6.01 9.16
N ASN A 45 -6.07 5.63 8.90
CA ASN A 45 -6.39 4.37 8.23
C ASN A 45 -5.81 4.31 6.81
N SER A 46 -5.86 5.42 6.07
CA SER A 46 -5.24 5.52 4.75
C SER A 46 -3.72 5.37 4.82
N GLN A 47 -3.07 5.98 5.82
CA GLN A 47 -1.63 5.82 6.03
C GLN A 47 -1.26 4.39 6.40
N ILE A 48 -1.99 3.78 7.34
CA ILE A 48 -1.73 2.40 7.76
C ILE A 48 -1.87 1.42 6.59
N SER A 49 -2.88 1.58 5.73
CA SER A 49 -3.03 0.73 4.54
C SER A 49 -1.87 0.91 3.56
N GLN A 50 -1.41 2.14 3.33
CA GLN A 50 -0.25 2.40 2.46
C GLN A 50 1.05 1.80 3.02
N TRP A 51 1.24 1.83 4.33
CA TRP A 51 2.40 1.20 4.97
C TRP A 51 2.31 -0.34 4.94
N GLY A 52 1.11 -0.90 5.07
CA GLY A 52 0.86 -2.33 4.88
C GLY A 52 1.25 -2.79 3.48
N ASP A 53 0.82 -2.06 2.45
CA ASP A 53 1.15 -2.32 1.04
C ASP A 53 2.65 -2.17 0.72
N LEU A 54 3.40 -1.44 1.54
CA LEU A 54 4.86 -1.30 1.43
C LEU A 54 5.64 -2.43 2.13
N GLY A 55 4.94 -3.42 2.70
CA GLY A 55 5.56 -4.54 3.42
C GLY A 55 6.14 -4.11 4.76
N ALA A 56 5.30 -3.59 5.65
CA ALA A 56 5.70 -3.11 6.98
C ALA A 56 6.45 -4.16 7.83
N ASN A 57 6.29 -5.45 7.51
CA ASN A 57 6.98 -6.56 8.16
C ASN A 57 8.23 -7.03 7.40
N ASN A 58 8.65 -6.31 6.35
CA ASN A 58 9.80 -6.69 5.55
C ASN A 58 11.09 -6.09 6.11
N ILE A 59 12.10 -6.92 6.20
CA ILE A 59 13.47 -6.51 6.54
C ILE A 59 14.27 -6.45 5.24
N ASN A 60 14.76 -5.26 4.90
CA ASN A 60 15.65 -5.09 3.76
C ASN A 60 17.11 -5.25 4.21
N VAL A 61 17.76 -6.29 3.71
CA VAL A 61 19.17 -6.56 3.97
C VAL A 61 19.97 -6.19 2.73
N SER A 62 20.86 -5.22 2.87
CA SER A 62 21.80 -4.87 1.80
C SER A 62 23.08 -5.64 1.98
N VAL A 63 23.37 -6.54 1.04
CA VAL A 63 24.64 -7.24 0.99
C VAL A 63 25.65 -6.37 0.25
N ILE A 64 26.65 -5.87 0.97
CA ILE A 64 27.74 -5.14 0.34
C ILE A 64 28.64 -6.18 -0.33
N ASN A 65 28.52 -6.27 -1.65
CA ASN A 65 29.37 -7.17 -2.45
C ASN A 65 30.85 -6.76 -2.30
N GLN A 66 31.60 -7.65 -1.66
CA GLN A 66 33.05 -7.69 -1.85
C GLN A 66 33.34 -8.58 -3.08
N PRO A 67 34.36 -8.27 -3.89
CA PRO A 67 34.65 -9.00 -5.13
C PRO A 67 34.81 -10.51 -4.97
N SER A 68 35.01 -11.00 -3.75
CA SER A 68 35.24 -12.40 -3.41
C SER A 68 34.04 -13.13 -2.82
N ARG A 69 32.88 -12.47 -2.60
CA ARG A 69 31.73 -13.09 -1.93
C ARG A 69 30.41 -12.54 -2.46
N SER A 70 29.75 -13.30 -3.29
CA SER A 70 28.37 -13.06 -3.73
C SER A 70 27.46 -14.09 -3.06
N VAL A 71 26.29 -13.66 -2.62
CA VAL A 71 25.25 -14.57 -2.13
C VAL A 71 24.54 -15.15 -3.33
N THR A 72 24.48 -16.47 -3.39
CA THR A 72 23.76 -17.19 -4.45
C THR A 72 22.30 -17.44 -4.05
N MET A 73 21.46 -17.77 -5.03
CA MET A 73 20.06 -18.16 -4.78
C MET A 73 19.96 -19.40 -3.90
N ASP A 74 20.83 -20.39 -4.14
CA ASP A 74 20.84 -21.65 -3.39
C ASP A 74 21.18 -21.41 -1.90
N GLU A 75 22.15 -20.54 -1.63
CA GLU A 75 22.48 -20.15 -0.24
C GLU A 75 21.32 -19.42 0.44
N MET A 76 20.60 -18.59 -0.29
CA MET A 76 19.43 -17.87 0.22
C MET A 76 18.29 -18.85 0.56
N TYR A 77 18.00 -19.80 -0.31
CA TYR A 77 16.98 -20.82 -0.05
C TYR A 77 17.38 -21.75 1.09
N ALA A 78 18.64 -22.16 1.18
CA ALA A 78 19.13 -22.96 2.29
C ALA A 78 18.98 -22.22 3.62
N TYR A 79 19.31 -20.92 3.67
CA TYR A 79 19.13 -20.09 4.85
C TYR A 79 17.66 -19.94 5.24
N LEU A 80 16.77 -19.75 4.27
CA LEU A 80 15.33 -19.68 4.51
C LEU A 80 14.80 -21.01 5.08
N ASP A 81 15.28 -22.12 4.56
CA ASP A 81 14.87 -23.46 4.99
C ASP A 81 15.27 -23.76 6.45
N GLU A 82 16.44 -23.27 6.85
CA GLU A 82 16.94 -23.40 8.23
C GLU A 82 16.17 -22.50 9.22
N HIS A 83 15.59 -21.40 8.75
CA HIS A 83 14.95 -20.36 9.61
C HIS A 83 13.47 -20.14 9.27
N LYS A 84 12.76 -21.18 8.89
CA LYS A 84 11.31 -21.12 8.54
C LYS A 84 10.40 -20.63 9.68
N ASP A 85 10.86 -20.74 10.89
CA ASP A 85 10.19 -20.25 12.09
C ASP A 85 10.24 -18.72 12.24
N LEU A 86 11.25 -18.08 11.62
CA LEU A 86 11.48 -16.63 11.72
C LEU A 86 11.03 -15.89 10.46
N PHE A 87 11.15 -16.49 9.27
CA PHE A 87 10.89 -15.84 8.00
C PHE A 87 9.82 -16.57 7.20
N ALA A 88 8.79 -15.83 6.79
CA ALA A 88 7.74 -16.34 5.91
C ALA A 88 8.21 -16.53 4.47
N GLY A 89 9.23 -15.78 4.04
CA GLY A 89 9.79 -15.84 2.71
C GLY A 89 11.00 -14.93 2.55
N MET A 90 11.75 -15.13 1.50
CA MET A 90 12.88 -14.29 1.09
C MET A 90 12.82 -14.04 -0.41
N SER A 91 13.21 -12.85 -0.83
CA SER A 91 13.38 -12.54 -2.23
C SER A 91 14.61 -11.66 -2.43
N PRO A 92 15.52 -12.02 -3.33
CA PRO A 92 16.54 -11.09 -3.76
C PRO A 92 15.89 -9.96 -4.53
N THR A 93 16.44 -8.76 -4.42
CA THR A 93 16.03 -7.61 -5.19
C THR A 93 17.23 -7.04 -5.91
N VAL A 94 17.20 -7.08 -7.22
CA VAL A 94 18.26 -6.53 -8.07
C VAL A 94 17.66 -5.46 -8.96
N THR A 95 18.19 -4.25 -8.88
CA THR A 95 17.74 -3.13 -9.71
C THR A 95 18.86 -2.73 -10.67
N PRO A 96 18.82 -3.21 -11.93
CA PRO A 96 19.89 -2.96 -12.90
C PRO A 96 19.91 -1.52 -13.46
N GLY A 97 19.11 -0.63 -12.92
CA GLY A 97 18.94 0.72 -13.44
C GLY A 97 17.76 0.84 -14.42
N GLY A 98 17.59 2.03 -14.99
CA GLY A 98 16.52 2.28 -15.96
C GLY A 98 16.73 1.52 -17.26
N GLY A 99 15.72 0.79 -17.68
CA GLY A 99 15.69 0.06 -18.95
C GLY A 99 14.80 0.70 -19.98
N THR A 100 14.94 0.23 -21.22
CA THR A 100 14.01 0.56 -22.31
C THR A 100 13.19 -0.68 -22.65
N LEU A 101 11.88 -0.56 -22.50
CA LEU A 101 10.94 -1.60 -22.94
C LEU A 101 10.46 -1.27 -24.37
N LYS A 102 10.46 -2.25 -25.25
CA LYS A 102 10.00 -2.09 -26.64
C LYS A 102 9.11 -3.26 -27.05
N VAL A 103 7.96 -2.92 -27.60
CA VAL A 103 7.03 -3.89 -28.21
C VAL A 103 6.60 -3.35 -29.57
N GLY A 104 7.05 -4.00 -30.64
CA GLY A 104 6.84 -3.49 -32.01
C GLY A 104 7.42 -2.09 -32.18
N SER A 105 6.57 -1.12 -32.51
CA SER A 105 6.95 0.30 -32.68
C SER A 105 6.84 1.12 -31.40
N LYS A 106 6.17 0.59 -30.37
CA LYS A 106 6.01 1.29 -29.08
C LYS A 106 7.26 1.13 -28.23
N LYS A 107 7.71 2.22 -27.61
CA LYS A 107 8.91 2.27 -26.76
C LYS A 107 8.63 3.03 -25.48
N LEU A 108 9.09 2.50 -24.36
CA LEU A 108 9.09 3.16 -23.07
C LEU A 108 10.54 3.22 -22.55
N GLU A 109 11.04 4.42 -22.38
CA GLU A 109 12.39 4.68 -21.86
C GLU A 109 12.33 4.91 -20.34
N ASN A 110 13.48 4.75 -19.69
CA ASN A 110 13.64 4.96 -18.26
C ASN A 110 12.63 4.15 -17.40
N THR A 111 12.28 2.95 -17.86
CA THR A 111 11.41 2.08 -17.09
C THR A 111 12.21 1.38 -16.01
N GLY A 112 11.76 1.48 -14.76
CA GLY A 112 12.37 0.75 -13.65
C GLY A 112 12.21 -0.76 -13.85
N LEU A 113 13.31 -1.47 -13.81
CA LEU A 113 13.36 -2.93 -13.84
C LEU A 113 13.82 -3.42 -12.48
N THR A 114 13.18 -4.43 -11.97
CA THR A 114 13.55 -5.06 -10.69
C THR A 114 13.53 -6.57 -10.87
N GLY A 115 14.67 -7.20 -10.68
CA GLY A 115 14.78 -8.65 -10.63
C GLY A 115 14.39 -9.14 -9.23
N VAL A 116 13.48 -10.11 -9.18
CA VAL A 116 12.92 -10.65 -7.93
C VAL A 116 12.68 -12.16 -8.06
N SER A 117 12.48 -12.85 -6.94
CA SER A 117 12.02 -14.25 -6.95
C SER A 117 10.49 -14.36 -6.85
N GLU A 118 10.01 -15.61 -6.84
CA GLU A 118 8.59 -15.96 -6.74
C GLU A 118 7.91 -15.43 -5.47
N SER A 119 8.65 -15.39 -4.35
CA SER A 119 8.11 -14.95 -3.05
C SER A 119 7.87 -13.44 -2.96
N TYR A 120 8.40 -12.67 -3.90
CA TYR A 120 8.34 -11.20 -3.82
C TYR A 120 6.92 -10.64 -3.79
N ALA A 121 6.00 -11.21 -4.57
CA ALA A 121 4.62 -10.70 -4.63
C ALA A 121 3.92 -10.81 -3.27
N ASP A 122 4.12 -11.93 -2.58
CA ASP A 122 3.54 -12.18 -1.26
C ASP A 122 4.19 -11.29 -0.19
N LEU A 123 5.51 -11.11 -0.26
CA LEU A 123 6.25 -10.26 0.68
C LEU A 123 5.82 -8.79 0.64
N VAL A 124 5.46 -8.28 -0.54
CA VAL A 124 5.04 -6.87 -0.73
C VAL A 124 3.54 -6.73 -1.01
N ASP A 125 2.74 -7.77 -0.73
CA ASP A 125 1.28 -7.84 -0.96
C ASP A 125 0.85 -7.34 -2.36
N LYS A 126 1.62 -7.70 -3.40
CA LYS A 126 1.31 -7.33 -4.78
C LYS A 126 0.31 -8.29 -5.39
N LYS A 127 -0.87 -7.79 -5.72
CA LYS A 127 -1.94 -8.58 -6.36
C LYS A 127 -1.82 -8.53 -7.89
N ILE A 128 -1.90 -9.71 -8.50
CA ILE A 128 -1.85 -9.85 -9.95
C ILE A 128 -3.25 -9.69 -10.52
N ALA A 129 -3.45 -8.69 -11.37
CA ALA A 129 -4.73 -8.42 -12.00
C ALA A 129 -5.05 -9.39 -13.15
N LYS A 130 -4.04 -9.79 -13.93
CA LYS A 130 -4.17 -10.73 -15.06
C LYS A 130 -2.94 -11.61 -15.17
N GLY A 131 -3.14 -12.88 -15.41
CA GLY A 131 -2.05 -13.84 -15.55
C GLY A 131 -1.58 -14.39 -14.21
N ARG A 132 -0.28 -14.63 -14.09
CA ARG A 132 0.38 -15.13 -12.89
C ARG A 132 1.66 -14.34 -12.57
N PHE A 133 2.13 -14.45 -11.36
CA PHE A 133 3.46 -13.99 -10.97
C PHE A 133 4.52 -15.01 -11.37
N LEU A 134 5.79 -14.68 -11.12
CA LEU A 134 6.90 -15.61 -11.31
C LEU A 134 6.71 -16.87 -10.46
N SER A 135 7.14 -18.00 -10.95
CA SER A 135 7.17 -19.25 -10.19
C SER A 135 8.61 -19.67 -9.92
N TYR A 136 8.81 -20.51 -8.94
CA TYR A 136 10.12 -21.11 -8.67
C TYR A 136 10.74 -21.74 -9.93
N ALA A 137 9.92 -22.43 -10.76
CA ALA A 137 10.39 -23.03 -11.99
C ALA A 137 10.91 -22.01 -13.01
N ASP A 138 10.30 -20.83 -13.09
CA ASP A 138 10.76 -19.75 -13.98
C ASP A 138 12.15 -19.25 -13.53
N VAL A 139 12.31 -19.05 -12.23
CA VAL A 139 13.57 -18.56 -11.65
C VAL A 139 14.67 -19.63 -11.77
N ALA A 140 14.38 -20.88 -11.39
CA ALA A 140 15.33 -21.99 -11.43
C ALA A 140 15.81 -22.32 -12.86
N SER A 141 14.89 -22.27 -13.85
CA SER A 141 15.22 -22.52 -15.26
C SER A 141 15.66 -21.26 -16.01
N LYS A 142 15.79 -20.12 -15.33
CA LYS A 142 16.19 -18.83 -15.93
C LYS A 142 15.34 -18.46 -17.14
N GLN A 143 14.02 -18.63 -17.03
CA GLN A 143 13.08 -18.31 -18.09
C GLN A 143 13.02 -16.79 -18.33
N GLU A 144 12.93 -16.40 -19.59
CA GLU A 144 12.78 -14.99 -19.99
C GLU A 144 11.32 -14.54 -19.84
N VAL A 145 10.86 -14.44 -18.59
CA VAL A 145 9.50 -14.00 -18.24
C VAL A 145 9.55 -12.71 -17.41
N CYS A 146 8.51 -11.89 -17.55
CA CYS A 146 8.39 -10.68 -16.76
C CYS A 146 6.94 -10.41 -16.37
N VAL A 147 6.77 -9.67 -15.29
CA VAL A 147 5.49 -9.13 -14.83
C VAL A 147 5.50 -7.63 -15.07
N LEU A 148 4.49 -7.15 -15.78
CA LEU A 148 4.37 -5.74 -16.16
C LEU A 148 3.43 -5.02 -15.19
N GLY A 149 3.82 -3.82 -14.75
CA GLY A 149 2.90 -2.94 -14.05
C GLY A 149 1.74 -2.51 -14.96
N ALA A 150 0.57 -2.22 -14.38
CA ALA A 150 -0.64 -1.87 -15.12
C ALA A 150 -0.43 -0.71 -16.11
N TYR A 151 0.27 0.34 -15.70
CA TYR A 151 0.60 1.48 -16.56
C TYR A 151 1.46 1.05 -17.75
N THR A 152 2.50 0.26 -17.52
CA THR A 152 3.39 -0.23 -18.56
C THR A 152 2.66 -1.14 -19.56
N ALA A 153 1.82 -2.04 -19.03
CA ALA A 153 1.01 -2.94 -19.85
C ALA A 153 0.05 -2.16 -20.77
N GLN A 154 -0.65 -1.17 -20.21
CA GLN A 154 -1.57 -0.32 -20.97
C GLN A 154 -0.85 0.50 -22.05
N ARG A 155 0.34 1.02 -21.76
CA ARG A 155 1.11 1.82 -22.72
C ARG A 155 1.67 0.99 -23.86
N LEU A 156 2.09 -0.23 -23.61
CA LEU A 156 2.71 -1.09 -24.63
C LEU A 156 1.69 -1.89 -25.42
N PHE A 157 0.63 -2.37 -24.78
CA PHE A 157 -0.33 -3.29 -25.41
C PHE A 157 -1.71 -2.67 -25.70
N GLY A 158 -2.02 -1.52 -25.11
CA GLY A 158 -3.25 -0.76 -25.35
C GLY A 158 -4.20 -0.82 -24.21
#